data_25fc4a2ecf5a669ae61e04eb47e23a8f
#
_entry.id   25fc4a2ecf5a669ae61e04eb47e23a8f
#
_cell.length_a   1.000
_cell.length_b   1.000
_cell.length_c   1.000
_cell.angle_alpha   90.00
_cell.angle_beta   90.00
_cell.angle_gamma   90.00
#
_symmetry.space_group_name_H-M   'P 1'
#
loop_
_entity.id
_entity.type
_entity.pdbx_description
1 polymer ?
#
loop_
_entity_poly.entity_id
_entity_poly.type
_entity_poly.pdbx_seq_one_letter_code
_entity_poly.pdbx_strand_id
1 'polypeptide(L)'
;RVPTPTGSTTILVAVVKGTVTKDEINAAMKAASTESFAYNTDEIVSSDVIGSTAGSIFDATQTMVAPMEDGNTQVQVVSWYDNENSYTSQMVRTIKYFSELA
;
A
#
# COMPACT_ATOMS: atom_id res chain seq x y z
N ARG A 1 3.38 12.85 -13.21
CA ARG A 1 4.02 13.83 -12.30
C ARG A 1 3.06 14.96 -11.96
N VAL A 2 2.97 15.32 -10.71
CA VAL A 2 2.10 16.39 -10.20
C VAL A 2 2.95 17.38 -9.37
N PRO A 3 2.48 18.63 -9.19
CA PRO A 3 3.27 19.66 -8.51
C PRO A 3 3.23 19.49 -6.97
N THR A 4 3.87 18.44 -6.46
CA THR A 4 4.04 18.19 -5.02
C THR A 4 5.52 18.08 -4.70
N PRO A 5 5.96 18.49 -3.50
CA PRO A 5 7.37 18.43 -3.15
C PRO A 5 7.90 17.00 -3.03
N THR A 6 7.08 16.09 -2.49
CA THR A 6 7.40 14.66 -2.39
C THR A 6 6.12 13.86 -2.18
N GLY A 7 6.24 12.56 -2.11
CA GLY A 7 5.11 11.66 -1.97
C GLY A 7 4.68 11.10 -3.31
N SER A 8 4.38 9.81 -3.32
CA SER A 8 3.96 9.10 -4.52
C SER A 8 2.83 8.14 -4.20
N THR A 9 2.05 7.84 -5.22
CA THR A 9 0.94 6.90 -5.15
C THR A 9 1.13 5.82 -6.20
N THR A 10 0.97 4.59 -5.80
CA THR A 10 0.88 3.45 -6.71
C THR A 10 -0.55 2.94 -6.74
N ILE A 11 -1.10 2.83 -7.92
CA ILE A 11 -2.42 2.26 -8.15
C ILE A 11 -2.23 0.94 -8.87
N LEU A 12 -2.55 -0.15 -8.18
CA LEU A 12 -2.47 -1.49 -8.77
C LEU A 12 -3.88 -1.95 -9.16
N VAL A 13 -4.03 -2.32 -10.41
CA VAL A 13 -5.24 -2.96 -10.91
C VAL A 13 -4.89 -4.41 -11.22
N ALA A 14 -5.60 -5.34 -10.61
CA ALA A 14 -5.33 -6.76 -10.75
C ALA A 14 -6.63 -7.54 -10.90
N VAL A 15 -6.55 -8.70 -11.55
CA VAL A 15 -7.66 -9.64 -11.64
C VAL A 15 -7.35 -10.82 -10.74
N VAL A 16 -8.23 -11.06 -9.78
CA VAL A 16 -8.08 -12.17 -8.83
C VAL A 16 -9.16 -13.23 -9.08
N LYS A 17 -8.84 -14.46 -8.74
CA LYS A 17 -9.78 -15.56 -8.90
C LYS A 17 -10.90 -15.48 -7.89
N GLY A 18 -12.11 -15.78 -8.35
CA GLY A 18 -13.28 -15.84 -7.51
C GLY A 18 -13.88 -14.47 -7.22
N THR A 19 -14.87 -14.45 -6.35
CA THR A 19 -15.57 -13.24 -5.94
C THR A 19 -14.98 -12.73 -4.63
N VAL A 20 -14.48 -11.50 -4.62
CA VAL A 20 -13.98 -10.85 -3.42
C VAL A 20 -14.69 -9.52 -3.23
N THR A 21 -14.82 -9.08 -1.98
CA THR A 21 -15.41 -7.79 -1.63
C THR A 21 -14.33 -6.82 -1.19
N LYS A 22 -14.67 -5.53 -1.20
CA LYS A 22 -13.80 -4.47 -0.69
C LYS A 22 -13.39 -4.74 0.77
N ASP A 23 -14.34 -5.19 1.60
CA ASP A 23 -14.09 -5.46 3.01
C ASP A 23 -13.12 -6.62 3.21
N GLU A 24 -13.23 -7.67 2.38
CA GLU A 24 -12.30 -8.80 2.43
C GLU A 24 -10.87 -8.38 2.09
N ILE A 25 -10.70 -7.53 1.07
CA ILE A 25 -9.39 -7.00 0.67
C ILE A 25 -8.80 -6.15 1.79
N ASN A 26 -9.59 -5.23 2.32
CA ASN A 26 -9.15 -4.35 3.40
C ASN A 26 -8.78 -5.14 4.66
N ALA A 27 -9.55 -6.16 5.01
CA ALA A 27 -9.25 -7.03 6.14
C ALA A 27 -7.94 -7.80 5.96
N ALA A 28 -7.71 -8.33 4.76
CA ALA A 28 -6.47 -9.05 4.44
C ALA A 28 -5.25 -8.12 4.53
N MET A 29 -5.36 -6.90 4.01
CA MET A 29 -4.28 -5.92 4.05
C MET A 29 -4.01 -5.45 5.48
N LYS A 30 -5.05 -5.27 6.28
CA LYS A 30 -4.91 -4.91 7.71
C LYS A 30 -4.18 -6.02 8.48
N ALA A 31 -4.54 -7.27 8.23
CA ALA A 31 -3.89 -8.43 8.87
C ALA A 31 -2.42 -8.54 8.47
N ALA A 32 -2.04 -8.11 7.28
CA ALA A 32 -0.67 -8.13 6.79
C ALA A 32 0.15 -6.90 7.20
N SER A 33 -0.43 -5.92 7.90
CA SER A 33 0.25 -4.68 8.23
C SER A 33 1.43 -4.90 9.17
N THR A 34 2.51 -4.17 8.90
CA THR A 34 3.77 -4.19 9.67
C THR A 34 4.32 -2.77 9.72
N GLU A 35 5.49 -2.57 10.33
CA GLU A 35 6.15 -1.26 10.26
C GLU A 35 6.57 -0.87 8.84
N SER A 36 6.74 -1.86 7.95
CA SER A 36 7.10 -1.64 6.54
C SER A 36 5.86 -1.48 5.65
N PHE A 37 4.72 -1.98 6.07
CA PHE A 37 3.46 -1.92 5.34
C PHE A 37 2.36 -1.40 6.27
N ALA A 38 2.10 -0.11 6.19
CA ALA A 38 1.10 0.54 7.03
C ALA A 38 -0.29 0.43 6.43
N TYR A 39 -1.29 0.41 7.30
CA TYR A 39 -2.70 0.39 6.92
C TYR A 39 -3.36 1.69 7.36
N ASN A 40 -4.07 2.34 6.45
CA ASN A 40 -4.70 3.63 6.70
C ASN A 40 -6.19 3.61 6.34
N THR A 41 -7.01 4.14 7.23
CA THR A 41 -8.46 4.25 7.06
C THR A 41 -8.94 5.69 6.90
N ASP A 42 -8.05 6.67 7.00
CA ASP A 42 -8.37 8.08 6.84
C ASP A 42 -8.16 8.51 5.39
N GLU A 43 -8.91 9.51 4.95
CA GLU A 43 -8.67 10.13 3.65
C GLU A 43 -7.40 10.97 3.74
N ILE A 44 -6.38 10.57 2.96
CA ILE A 44 -5.07 11.23 2.95
C ILE A 44 -4.72 11.74 1.56
N VAL A 45 -3.80 12.69 1.52
CA VAL A 45 -3.22 13.24 0.31
C VAL A 45 -1.69 13.20 0.42
N SER A 46 -0.98 13.59 -0.65
CA SER A 46 0.48 13.48 -0.71
C SER A 46 1.20 14.15 0.45
N SER A 47 0.70 15.29 0.94
CA SER A 47 1.31 15.99 2.06
C SER A 47 1.25 15.22 3.39
N ASP A 48 0.27 14.34 3.55
CA ASP A 48 0.14 13.51 4.76
C ASP A 48 1.17 12.39 4.82
N VAL A 49 1.77 12.07 3.69
CA VAL A 49 2.72 10.95 3.52
C VAL A 49 4.16 11.39 3.79
N ILE A 50 4.41 12.70 3.78
CA ILE A 50 5.75 13.26 3.99
C ILE A 50 6.27 12.82 5.36
N GLY A 51 7.48 12.27 5.37
CA GLY A 51 8.12 11.78 6.59
C GLY A 51 7.75 10.34 6.98
N SER A 52 6.93 9.67 6.19
CA SER A 52 6.57 8.27 6.46
C SER A 52 7.78 7.35 6.40
N THR A 53 7.92 6.49 7.42
CA THR A 53 8.95 5.47 7.48
C THR A 53 8.49 4.10 6.98
N ALA A 54 7.19 3.95 6.69
CA ALA A 54 6.67 2.73 6.07
C ALA A 54 7.09 2.66 4.61
N GLY A 55 7.43 1.49 4.13
CA GLY A 55 7.76 1.28 2.72
C GLY A 55 6.55 1.53 1.82
N SER A 56 5.36 1.26 2.34
CA SER A 56 4.10 1.47 1.65
C SER A 56 2.99 1.73 2.67
N ILE A 57 2.06 2.64 2.34
CA ILE A 57 0.88 2.92 3.15
C ILE A 57 -0.34 2.54 2.32
N PHE A 58 -0.99 1.44 2.70
CA PHE A 58 -2.20 1.00 2.02
C PHE A 58 -3.36 1.93 2.38
N ASP A 59 -4.04 2.44 1.36
CA ASP A 59 -5.16 3.35 1.53
C ASP A 59 -6.47 2.59 1.38
N ALA A 60 -7.05 2.21 2.52
CA ALA A 60 -8.30 1.44 2.55
C ALA A 60 -9.50 2.24 2.03
N THR A 61 -9.40 3.57 1.98
CA THR A 61 -10.51 4.41 1.49
C THR A 61 -10.65 4.36 -0.03
N GLN A 62 -9.62 3.91 -0.74
CA GLN A 62 -9.56 3.92 -2.20
C GLN A 62 -9.68 2.53 -2.83
N THR A 63 -9.87 1.48 -2.04
CA THR A 63 -10.05 0.12 -2.56
C THR A 63 -11.33 0.02 -3.37
N MET A 64 -11.22 -0.54 -4.57
CA MET A 64 -12.37 -0.72 -5.47
C MET A 64 -12.39 -2.15 -6.01
N VAL A 65 -13.57 -2.70 -6.18
CA VAL A 65 -13.75 -4.03 -6.77
C VAL A 65 -14.81 -3.96 -7.87
N ALA A 66 -14.62 -4.76 -8.91
CA ALA A 66 -15.57 -4.89 -10.01
C ALA A 66 -15.68 -6.36 -10.40
N PRO A 67 -16.83 -7.02 -10.13
CA PRO A 67 -17.02 -8.39 -10.56
C PRO A 67 -16.97 -8.51 -12.08
N MET A 68 -16.36 -9.60 -12.56
CA MET A 68 -16.23 -9.89 -13.98
C MET A 68 -17.19 -11.02 -14.38
N GLU A 69 -17.53 -11.10 -15.66
CA GLU A 69 -18.47 -12.09 -16.19
C GLU A 69 -17.97 -13.53 -16.06
N ASP A 70 -16.65 -13.73 -16.04
CA ASP A 70 -16.02 -15.05 -15.96
C ASP A 70 -15.87 -15.58 -14.53
N GLY A 71 -16.51 -14.94 -13.54
CA GLY A 71 -16.44 -15.36 -12.14
C GLY A 71 -15.22 -14.83 -11.39
N ASN A 72 -14.36 -14.06 -12.03
CA ASN A 72 -13.23 -13.39 -11.41
C ASN A 72 -13.62 -11.99 -10.95
N THR A 73 -12.72 -11.32 -10.24
CA THR A 73 -12.96 -9.95 -9.77
C THR A 73 -11.76 -9.08 -10.14
N GLN A 74 -12.03 -7.93 -10.76
CA GLN A 74 -11.03 -6.90 -10.95
C GLN A 74 -10.96 -6.05 -9.68
N VAL A 75 -9.76 -5.91 -9.12
CA VAL A 75 -9.54 -5.13 -7.91
C VAL A 75 -8.59 -3.98 -8.19
N GLN A 76 -8.84 -2.85 -7.52
CA GLN A 76 -7.94 -1.71 -7.53
C GLN A 76 -7.54 -1.41 -6.09
N VAL A 77 -6.25 -1.37 -5.84
CA VAL A 77 -5.69 -1.01 -4.53
C VAL A 77 -4.73 0.15 -4.70
N VAL A 78 -4.70 1.02 -3.70
CA VAL A 78 -3.92 2.25 -3.73
C VAL A 78 -2.97 2.26 -2.54
N SER A 79 -1.72 2.59 -2.79
CA SER A 79 -0.68 2.71 -1.77
C SER A 79 0.06 4.02 -1.94
N TRP A 80 0.44 4.62 -0.82
CA TRP A 80 1.21 5.85 -0.76
C TRP A 80 2.59 5.57 -0.19
N TYR A 81 3.56 6.40 -0.55
CA TYR A 81 4.90 6.35 0.05
C TYR A 81 5.60 7.69 -0.07
N ASP A 82 6.51 7.96 0.87
CA ASP A 82 7.45 9.08 0.77
C ASP A 82 8.62 8.60 -0.08
N ASN A 83 8.94 9.31 -1.16
CA ASN A 83 9.92 8.86 -2.14
C ASN A 83 11.28 8.51 -1.51
N GLU A 84 11.80 9.40 -0.67
CA GLU A 84 13.12 9.25 -0.05
C GLU A 84 13.04 8.51 1.27
N ASN A 85 12.14 8.92 2.16
CA ASN A 85 12.08 8.43 3.53
C ASN A 85 11.63 6.96 3.60
N SER A 86 10.63 6.59 2.79
CA SER A 86 10.15 5.22 2.75
C SER A 86 11.24 4.24 2.30
N TYR A 87 11.94 4.57 1.23
CA TYR A 87 13.02 3.74 0.71
C TYR A 87 14.20 3.67 1.69
N THR A 88 14.63 4.81 2.21
CA THR A 88 15.74 4.88 3.16
C THR A 88 15.45 4.07 4.43
N SER A 89 14.24 4.20 4.97
CA SER A 89 13.82 3.42 6.14
C SER A 89 13.80 1.93 5.84
N GLN A 90 13.32 1.55 4.68
CA GLN A 90 13.28 0.16 4.25
C GLN A 90 14.69 -0.42 4.05
N MET A 91 15.60 0.39 3.52
CA MET A 91 17.01 0.01 3.36
C MET A 91 17.67 -0.27 4.72
N VAL A 92 17.42 0.59 5.71
CA VAL A 92 17.94 0.39 7.08
C VAL A 92 17.40 -0.90 7.69
N ARG A 93 16.11 -1.17 7.53
CA ARG A 93 15.49 -2.42 8.00
C ARG A 93 16.09 -3.64 7.33
N THR A 94 16.39 -3.54 6.05
CA THR A 94 17.02 -4.62 5.27
C THR A 94 18.46 -4.87 5.74
N ILE A 95 19.23 -3.82 6.01
CA ILE A 95 20.57 -3.92 6.55
C ILE A 95 20.54 -4.64 7.91
N LYS A 96 19.62 -4.24 8.78
CA LYS A 96 19.43 -4.87 10.09
C LYS A 96 19.07 -6.35 9.93
N TYR A 97 18.18 -6.67 9.03
CA TYR A 97 17.78 -8.05 8.75
C TYR A 97 18.97 -8.90 8.30
N PHE A 98 19.79 -8.39 7.37
CA PHE A 98 20.99 -9.10 6.93
C PHE A 98 21.99 -9.33 8.06
N SER A 99 22.15 -8.35 8.96
CA SER A 99 23.06 -8.51 10.09
C SER A 99 22.60 -9.61 11.06
N GLU A 100 21.30 -9.82 11.15
CA GLU A 100 20.72 -10.86 12.02
C GLU A 100 20.80 -12.27 11.41
N LEU A 101 21.05 -12.39 10.11
CA LEU A 101 21.22 -13.68 9.43
C LEU A 101 22.61 -14.26 9.59
N ALA A 102 23.58 -13.46 9.99
CA ALA A 102 24.98 -13.87 10.12
C ALA A 102 25.23 -14.69 11.39
#